data_d7f98db286417f7f545e24622e15b578
#
_entry.id   d7f98db286417f7f545e24622e15b578
#
_cell.length_a   1.000
_cell.length_b   1.000
_cell.length_c   1.000
_cell.angle_alpha   90.00
_cell.angle_beta   90.00
_cell.angle_gamma   90.00
#
_symmetry.space_group_name_H-M   'P 1'
#
loop_
_entity.id
_entity.type
_entity.pdbx_description
1 polymer ?
#
loop_
_entity_poly.entity_id
_entity_poly.type
_entity_poly.pdbx_seq_one_letter_code
_entity_poly.pdbx_strand_id
1 'polypeptide(L)'
;SVMGDKNSADPRNVLFESYVRLVDELNPKCFVFENVKGIKTMFKGRYLEMVANSFSKIGFDIYFKILNSKDYGVPQKRERVIIIGTKINNLFSYPKNNHKSIGKLKAKLNVEESIQDLIHKNSSFPNHTALNHGEIVIKRYKLIPEGGKLPKPENLPIEIRRKNFGNTYVRLSRKKLSPTLVPGNNAFPVHPTLNRSLTPREAARIQTFPDNHIFTGSRKEQCILVGNAVPPL
;
A
#
# COMPACT_ATOMS: atom_id res chain seq x y z
N SER A 1 -1.85 12.26 8.37
CA SER A 1 -1.53 10.83 8.15
C SER A 1 -2.04 10.01 9.33
N VAL A 2 -2.75 8.93 9.10
CA VAL A 2 -3.28 8.04 10.18
C VAL A 2 -2.16 7.31 10.92
N MET A 3 -0.95 7.29 10.38
CA MET A 3 0.26 6.72 11.00
C MET A 3 1.18 7.75 11.66
N GLY A 4 0.89 9.04 11.52
CA GLY A 4 1.58 10.12 12.25
C GLY A 4 0.80 10.52 13.51
N ASP A 5 1.39 11.40 14.31
CA ASP A 5 0.69 12.02 15.43
C ASP A 5 -0.64 12.58 14.94
N LYS A 6 -1.72 12.23 15.68
CA LYS A 6 -3.08 12.73 15.40
C LYS A 6 -3.21 14.21 15.78
N ASN A 7 -2.19 14.98 15.49
CA ASN A 7 -2.13 16.41 15.77
C ASN A 7 -3.04 17.14 14.76
N SER A 8 -4.07 17.79 15.24
CA SER A 8 -4.95 18.64 14.42
C SER A 8 -4.21 19.79 13.73
N ALA A 9 -3.06 20.21 14.27
CA ALA A 9 -2.20 21.27 13.72
C ALA A 9 -1.16 20.77 12.70
N ASP A 10 -1.16 19.49 12.29
CA ASP A 10 -0.25 18.98 11.27
C ASP A 10 -0.54 19.69 9.93
N PRO A 11 0.44 20.42 9.35
CA PRO A 11 0.23 21.18 8.10
C PRO A 11 -0.17 20.28 6.92
N ARG A 12 0.09 18.97 6.99
CA ARG A 12 -0.35 18.01 5.99
C ARG A 12 -1.88 17.81 5.96
N ASN A 13 -2.58 18.20 7.01
CA ASN A 13 -4.03 18.10 7.07
C ASN A 13 -4.74 19.08 6.13
N VAL A 14 -4.06 20.15 5.72
CA VAL A 14 -4.58 21.17 4.79
C VAL A 14 -4.08 21.00 3.36
N LEU A 15 -3.25 19.98 3.08
CA LEU A 15 -2.76 19.72 1.72
C LEU A 15 -3.89 19.50 0.70
N PHE A 16 -5.05 19.03 1.15
CA PHE A 16 -6.20 18.90 0.27
C PHE A 16 -6.68 20.26 -0.27
N GLU A 17 -6.51 21.36 0.49
CA GLU A 17 -6.89 22.72 0.04
C GLU A 17 -6.06 23.16 -1.16
N SER A 18 -4.74 22.84 -1.15
CA SER A 18 -3.88 23.07 -2.31
C SER A 18 -4.33 22.25 -3.52
N TYR A 19 -4.81 21.03 -3.30
CA TYR A 19 -5.35 20.21 -4.37
C TYR A 19 -6.70 20.75 -4.88
N VAL A 20 -7.59 21.22 -4.00
CA VAL A 20 -8.84 21.90 -4.39
C VAL A 20 -8.54 23.11 -5.25
N ARG A 21 -7.60 23.98 -4.83
CA ARG A 21 -7.18 25.15 -5.62
C ARG A 21 -6.67 24.76 -7.00
N LEU A 22 -5.81 23.73 -7.07
CA LEU A 22 -5.28 23.26 -8.36
C LEU A 22 -6.40 22.72 -9.28
N VAL A 23 -7.36 21.99 -8.72
CA VAL A 23 -8.52 21.49 -9.47
C VAL A 23 -9.41 22.65 -9.98
N ASP A 24 -9.59 23.69 -9.17
CA ASP A 24 -10.34 24.90 -9.57
C ASP A 24 -9.64 25.64 -10.71
N GLU A 25 -8.34 25.90 -10.57
CA GLU A 25 -7.51 26.57 -11.58
C GLU A 25 -7.46 25.80 -12.92
N LEU A 26 -7.29 24.47 -12.86
CA LEU A 26 -7.22 23.61 -14.06
C LEU A 26 -8.60 23.33 -14.68
N ASN A 27 -9.66 23.48 -13.91
CA ASN A 27 -11.05 23.26 -14.29
C ASN A 27 -11.28 21.97 -15.13
N PRO A 28 -10.83 20.80 -14.68
CA PRO A 28 -10.97 19.57 -15.43
C PRO A 28 -12.44 19.11 -15.49
N LYS A 29 -12.79 18.29 -16.48
CA LYS A 29 -14.12 17.65 -16.55
C LYS A 29 -14.37 16.67 -15.40
N CYS A 30 -13.31 15.99 -14.94
CA CYS A 30 -13.35 15.09 -13.80
C CYS A 30 -11.98 15.03 -13.12
N PHE A 31 -11.96 14.62 -11.85
CA PHE A 31 -10.74 14.33 -11.10
C PHE A 31 -10.90 13.08 -10.24
N VAL A 32 -9.76 12.49 -9.87
CA VAL A 32 -9.67 11.39 -8.92
C VAL A 32 -8.81 11.82 -7.74
N PHE A 33 -9.34 11.68 -6.52
CA PHE A 33 -8.61 11.93 -5.29
C PHE A 33 -8.57 10.64 -4.46
N GLU A 34 -7.36 10.13 -4.20
CA GLU A 34 -7.14 8.90 -3.41
C GLU A 34 -6.62 9.23 -2.03
N ASN A 35 -7.11 8.51 -1.02
CA ASN A 35 -6.57 8.63 0.32
C ASN A 35 -6.71 7.32 1.11
N VAL A 36 -5.99 7.22 2.24
CA VAL A 36 -6.09 6.08 3.15
C VAL A 36 -7.47 6.03 3.83
N LYS A 37 -7.95 4.82 4.14
CA LYS A 37 -9.26 4.62 4.81
C LYS A 37 -9.44 5.47 6.07
N GLY A 38 -8.34 5.75 6.78
CA GLY A 38 -8.36 6.54 8.00
C GLY A 38 -8.92 7.97 7.86
N ILE A 39 -8.93 8.53 6.64
CA ILE A 39 -9.55 9.83 6.37
C ILE A 39 -11.03 9.86 6.84
N LYS A 40 -11.72 8.72 6.78
CA LYS A 40 -13.13 8.59 7.16
C LYS A 40 -13.37 8.80 8.67
N THR A 41 -12.36 8.56 9.51
CA THR A 41 -12.48 8.71 10.97
C THR A 41 -11.78 9.97 11.50
N MET A 42 -11.10 10.72 10.65
CA MET A 42 -10.46 11.97 11.05
C MET A 42 -11.50 13.01 11.46
N PHE A 43 -11.18 13.79 12.50
CA PHE A 43 -12.06 14.81 13.07
C PHE A 43 -13.49 14.29 13.34
N LYS A 44 -13.60 13.10 13.93
CA LYS A 44 -14.91 12.44 14.23
C LYS A 44 -15.77 12.22 12.97
N GLY A 45 -15.13 11.99 11.82
CA GLY A 45 -15.81 11.73 10.54
C GLY A 45 -16.06 12.97 9.67
N ARG A 46 -15.86 14.18 10.21
CA ARG A 46 -16.15 15.42 9.47
C ARG A 46 -15.16 15.74 8.35
N TYR A 47 -13.94 15.17 8.39
CA TYR A 47 -12.91 15.52 7.40
C TYR A 47 -13.29 15.14 5.97
N LEU A 48 -13.88 13.98 5.78
CA LEU A 48 -14.33 13.56 4.44
C LEU A 48 -15.43 14.46 3.89
N GLU A 49 -16.37 14.89 4.75
CA GLU A 49 -17.41 15.85 4.39
C GLU A 49 -16.81 17.22 4.04
N MET A 50 -15.83 17.70 4.80
CA MET A 50 -15.13 18.96 4.50
C MET A 50 -14.47 18.90 3.11
N VAL A 51 -13.77 17.80 2.82
CA VAL A 51 -13.13 17.58 1.50
C VAL A 51 -14.18 17.57 0.39
N ALA A 52 -15.26 16.80 0.55
CA ALA A 52 -16.34 16.72 -0.44
C ALA A 52 -16.99 18.09 -0.68
N ASN A 53 -17.33 18.82 0.39
CA ASN A 53 -17.95 20.14 0.31
C ASN A 53 -17.03 21.17 -0.37
N SER A 54 -15.71 21.09 -0.16
CA SER A 54 -14.77 21.98 -0.83
C SER A 54 -14.78 21.83 -2.35
N PHE A 55 -14.87 20.59 -2.84
CA PHE A 55 -14.98 20.34 -4.27
C PHE A 55 -16.38 20.67 -4.82
N SER A 56 -17.44 20.44 -4.06
CA SER A 56 -18.80 20.81 -4.47
C SER A 56 -18.97 22.33 -4.64
N LYS A 57 -18.30 23.14 -3.81
CA LYS A 57 -18.28 24.61 -3.93
C LYS A 57 -17.70 25.12 -5.24
N ILE A 58 -16.80 24.36 -5.87
CA ILE A 58 -16.20 24.69 -7.18
C ILE A 58 -16.89 23.96 -8.34
N GLY A 59 -18.13 23.46 -8.11
CA GLY A 59 -19.03 22.96 -9.15
C GLY A 59 -18.89 21.50 -9.53
N PHE A 60 -18.30 20.65 -8.66
CA PHE A 60 -18.22 19.21 -8.93
C PHE A 60 -19.28 18.42 -8.17
N ASP A 61 -19.89 17.47 -8.84
CA ASP A 61 -20.62 16.36 -8.21
C ASP A 61 -19.61 15.37 -7.63
N ILE A 62 -19.77 15.01 -6.35
CA ILE A 62 -18.79 14.22 -5.61
C ILE A 62 -19.33 12.84 -5.28
N TYR A 63 -18.60 11.84 -5.67
CA TYR A 63 -18.82 10.43 -5.34
C TYR A 63 -17.62 9.91 -4.55
N PHE A 64 -17.86 9.15 -3.48
CA PHE A 64 -16.76 8.50 -2.76
C PHE A 64 -17.12 7.07 -2.35
N LYS A 65 -16.13 6.20 -2.40
CA LYS A 65 -16.25 4.80 -2.00
C LYS A 65 -14.94 4.29 -1.40
N ILE A 66 -15.04 3.39 -0.41
CA ILE A 66 -13.89 2.60 0.01
C ILE A 66 -13.80 1.40 -0.92
N LEU A 67 -12.69 1.30 -1.63
CA LEU A 67 -12.36 0.16 -2.48
C LEU A 67 -11.27 -0.67 -1.81
N ASN A 68 -11.34 -1.99 -1.99
CA ASN A 68 -10.29 -2.89 -1.56
C ASN A 68 -9.67 -3.54 -2.79
N SER A 69 -8.37 -3.39 -2.97
CA SER A 69 -7.66 -3.91 -4.14
C SER A 69 -7.83 -5.42 -4.36
N LYS A 70 -8.06 -6.18 -3.28
CA LYS A 70 -8.34 -7.63 -3.38
C LYS A 70 -9.59 -7.94 -4.23
N ASP A 71 -10.56 -7.03 -4.29
CA ASP A 71 -11.81 -7.21 -5.01
C ASP A 71 -11.64 -6.98 -6.53
N TYR A 72 -10.43 -6.60 -6.95
CA TYR A 72 -10.04 -6.31 -8.33
C TYR A 72 -8.86 -7.18 -8.82
N GLY A 73 -8.60 -8.32 -8.17
CA GLY A 73 -7.57 -9.28 -8.60
C GLY A 73 -6.15 -8.96 -8.12
N VAL A 74 -6.00 -8.06 -7.15
CA VAL A 74 -4.72 -7.76 -6.50
C VAL A 74 -4.55 -8.66 -5.28
N PRO A 75 -3.45 -9.42 -5.12
CA PRO A 75 -3.24 -10.32 -3.98
C PRO A 75 -2.83 -9.58 -2.71
N GLN A 76 -3.46 -8.43 -2.46
CA GLN A 76 -3.21 -7.59 -1.28
C GLN A 76 -4.52 -7.03 -0.73
N LYS A 77 -4.68 -7.09 0.58
CA LYS A 77 -5.75 -6.37 1.29
C LYS A 77 -5.34 -4.91 1.47
N ARG A 78 -5.75 -4.04 0.53
CA ARG A 78 -5.43 -2.61 0.55
C ARG A 78 -6.69 -1.79 0.35
N GLU A 79 -7.19 -1.21 1.43
CA GLU A 79 -8.38 -0.36 1.40
C GLU A 79 -7.98 1.11 1.20
N ARG A 80 -8.64 1.76 0.24
CA ARG A 80 -8.47 3.18 -0.05
C ARG A 80 -9.81 3.86 -0.24
N VAL A 81 -9.91 5.09 0.20
CA VAL A 81 -11.03 5.96 -0.16
C VAL A 81 -10.70 6.56 -1.52
N ILE A 82 -11.56 6.32 -2.48
CA ILE A 82 -11.49 6.92 -3.82
C ILE A 82 -12.63 7.93 -3.92
N ILE A 83 -12.28 9.18 -4.15
CA ILE A 83 -13.23 10.28 -4.39
C ILE A 83 -13.14 10.64 -5.86
N ILE A 84 -14.28 10.67 -6.53
CA ILE A 84 -14.42 11.12 -7.91
C ILE A 84 -15.23 12.40 -7.89
N GLY A 85 -14.68 13.46 -8.49
CA GLY A 85 -15.43 14.67 -8.80
C GLY A 85 -15.67 14.76 -10.30
N THR A 86 -16.88 15.14 -10.71
CA THR A 86 -17.24 15.29 -12.13
C THR A 86 -18.15 16.50 -12.33
N LYS A 87 -17.96 17.19 -13.47
CA LYS A 87 -18.85 18.23 -14.00
C LYS A 87 -19.69 17.71 -15.18
N ILE A 88 -19.60 16.42 -15.46
CA ILE A 88 -20.35 15.79 -16.55
C ILE A 88 -21.68 15.31 -15.96
N ASN A 89 -22.79 15.73 -16.57
CA ASN A 89 -24.17 15.38 -16.16
C ASN A 89 -24.49 13.90 -16.45
N ASN A 90 -23.69 12.97 -15.92
CA ASN A 90 -23.94 11.54 -16.02
C ASN A 90 -23.70 10.90 -14.66
N LEU A 91 -24.55 9.98 -14.29
CA LEU A 91 -24.40 9.20 -13.06
C LEU A 91 -23.09 8.38 -13.13
N PHE A 92 -22.11 8.82 -12.34
CA PHE A 92 -20.88 8.05 -12.18
C PHE A 92 -21.15 6.79 -11.36
N SER A 93 -20.62 5.66 -11.79
CA SER A 93 -20.65 4.42 -11.02
C SER A 93 -19.24 3.85 -10.89
N TYR A 94 -18.90 3.37 -9.69
CA TYR A 94 -17.66 2.64 -9.46
C TYR A 94 -17.68 1.32 -10.22
N PRO A 95 -16.52 0.85 -10.73
CA PRO A 95 -16.45 -0.45 -11.38
C PRO A 95 -16.91 -1.56 -10.42
N LYS A 96 -17.58 -2.56 -10.99
CA LYS A 96 -17.94 -3.78 -10.25
C LYS A 96 -16.68 -4.55 -9.92
N ASN A 97 -16.72 -5.33 -8.82
CA ASN A 97 -15.65 -6.24 -8.45
C ASN A 97 -15.27 -7.13 -9.63
N ASN A 98 -13.98 -7.20 -9.90
CA ASN A 98 -13.45 -7.91 -11.06
C ASN A 98 -12.10 -8.55 -10.71
N HIS A 99 -12.00 -9.85 -10.89
CA HIS A 99 -10.76 -10.62 -10.69
C HIS A 99 -10.09 -11.00 -12.03
N LYS A 100 -10.41 -10.29 -13.10
CA LYS A 100 -9.84 -10.55 -14.43
C LYS A 100 -8.58 -9.73 -14.65
N SER A 101 -7.68 -10.27 -15.45
CA SER A 101 -6.54 -9.53 -15.96
C SER A 101 -6.99 -8.43 -16.91
N ILE A 102 -6.28 -7.29 -16.92
CA ILE A 102 -6.56 -6.14 -17.80
C ILE A 102 -5.30 -5.86 -18.62
N GLY A 103 -5.35 -6.10 -19.91
CA GLY A 103 -4.20 -5.96 -20.79
C GLY A 103 -3.01 -6.81 -20.32
N LYS A 104 -1.88 -6.17 -20.04
CA LYS A 104 -0.68 -6.82 -19.51
C LYS A 104 -0.69 -7.02 -17.99
N LEU A 105 -1.64 -6.43 -17.28
CA LEU A 105 -1.79 -6.57 -15.83
C LEU A 105 -2.52 -7.88 -15.53
N LYS A 106 -1.89 -8.76 -14.76
CA LYS A 106 -2.41 -10.08 -14.44
C LYS A 106 -2.99 -10.11 -13.04
N ALA A 107 -4.27 -10.48 -12.92
CA ALA A 107 -4.87 -10.80 -11.65
C ALA A 107 -4.14 -11.99 -11.00
N LYS A 108 -3.96 -11.93 -9.67
CA LYS A 108 -3.30 -12.94 -8.85
C LYS A 108 -4.18 -13.29 -7.66
N LEU A 109 -4.16 -14.53 -7.25
CA LEU A 109 -5.00 -15.00 -6.15
C LEU A 109 -4.29 -14.95 -4.80
N ASN A 110 -2.95 -15.04 -4.79
CA ASN A 110 -2.14 -15.13 -3.58
C ASN A 110 -0.71 -14.61 -3.78
N VAL A 111 0.05 -14.59 -2.69
CA VAL A 111 1.44 -14.13 -2.69
C VAL A 111 2.34 -15.01 -3.53
N GLU A 112 2.17 -16.34 -3.48
CA GLU A 112 3.01 -17.29 -4.23
C GLU A 112 2.96 -17.03 -5.74
N GLU A 113 1.76 -16.89 -6.30
CA GLU A 113 1.58 -16.59 -7.72
C GLU A 113 2.25 -15.29 -8.17
N SER A 114 2.49 -14.39 -7.22
CA SER A 114 3.10 -13.09 -7.52
C SER A 114 4.62 -13.12 -7.53
N ILE A 115 5.26 -13.92 -6.66
CA ILE A 115 6.69 -13.77 -6.38
C ILE A 115 7.49 -15.06 -6.40
N GLN A 116 6.87 -16.24 -6.60
CA GLN A 116 7.58 -17.52 -6.49
C GLN A 116 8.77 -17.64 -7.45
N ASP A 117 8.62 -17.20 -8.69
CA ASP A 117 9.66 -17.24 -9.70
C ASP A 117 10.83 -16.29 -9.43
N LEU A 118 10.62 -15.26 -8.61
CA LEU A 118 11.67 -14.30 -8.23
C LEU A 118 12.73 -14.90 -7.30
N ILE A 119 12.45 -16.01 -6.64
CA ILE A 119 13.41 -16.71 -5.77
C ILE A 119 14.68 -17.11 -6.57
N HIS A 120 14.54 -17.40 -7.86
CA HIS A 120 15.63 -17.81 -8.74
C HIS A 120 16.28 -16.64 -9.50
N LYS A 121 15.82 -15.40 -9.27
CA LYS A 121 16.41 -14.19 -9.84
C LYS A 121 17.45 -13.61 -8.90
N ASN A 122 18.50 -13.07 -9.47
CA ASN A 122 19.56 -12.38 -8.75
C ASN A 122 19.30 -10.85 -8.68
N SER A 123 20.21 -10.12 -8.08
CA SER A 123 20.12 -8.66 -7.90
C SER A 123 20.21 -7.86 -9.21
N SER A 124 20.58 -8.47 -10.34
CA SER A 124 20.55 -7.80 -11.66
C SER A 124 19.13 -7.67 -12.20
N PHE A 125 18.17 -8.45 -11.65
CA PHE A 125 16.76 -8.27 -12.00
C PHE A 125 16.24 -6.95 -11.42
N PRO A 126 15.54 -6.11 -12.21
CA PRO A 126 15.18 -4.75 -11.81
C PRO A 126 14.42 -4.67 -10.48
N ASN A 127 14.90 -3.81 -9.58
CA ASN A 127 14.34 -3.60 -8.23
C ASN A 127 14.36 -4.84 -7.32
N HIS A 128 15.17 -5.88 -7.63
CA HIS A 128 15.21 -7.14 -6.88
C HIS A 128 16.39 -7.24 -5.91
N THR A 129 16.85 -6.14 -5.36
CA THR A 129 17.91 -6.12 -4.36
C THR A 129 17.35 -6.35 -2.97
N ALA A 130 17.79 -7.43 -2.31
CA ALA A 130 17.43 -7.72 -0.93
C ALA A 130 18.09 -6.74 0.06
N LEU A 131 17.46 -6.49 1.19
CA LEU A 131 18.09 -5.79 2.29
C LEU A 131 19.02 -6.76 3.03
N ASN A 132 20.25 -6.32 3.28
CA ASN A 132 21.17 -7.05 4.15
C ASN A 132 20.77 -6.81 5.61
N HIS A 133 20.24 -7.84 6.27
CA HIS A 133 19.80 -7.78 7.66
C HIS A 133 20.93 -8.25 8.59
N GLY A 134 21.11 -7.55 9.71
CA GLY A 134 22.02 -8.00 10.75
C GLY A 134 21.58 -9.34 11.39
N GLU A 135 22.52 -10.07 11.98
CA GLU A 135 22.30 -11.41 12.51
C GLU A 135 21.13 -11.52 13.49
N ILE A 136 20.97 -10.55 14.39
CA ILE A 136 19.86 -10.50 15.36
C ILE A 136 18.50 -10.47 14.64
N VAL A 137 18.40 -9.74 13.53
CA VAL A 137 17.16 -9.65 12.74
C VAL A 137 16.90 -10.99 12.05
N ILE A 138 17.93 -11.62 11.50
CA ILE A 138 17.83 -12.95 10.87
C ILE A 138 17.41 -14.00 11.89
N LYS A 139 17.99 -14.00 13.10
CA LYS A 139 17.58 -14.89 14.19
C LYS A 139 16.10 -14.73 14.53
N ARG A 140 15.60 -13.49 14.60
CA ARG A 140 14.16 -13.23 14.79
C ARG A 140 13.30 -13.75 13.63
N TYR A 141 13.73 -13.56 12.39
CA TYR A 141 12.98 -14.02 11.22
C TYR A 141 12.85 -15.55 11.21
N LYS A 142 13.89 -16.30 11.62
CA LYS A 142 13.85 -17.76 11.73
C LYS A 142 12.75 -18.26 12.68
N LEU A 143 12.37 -17.48 13.68
CA LEU A 143 11.32 -17.82 14.65
C LEU A 143 9.89 -17.50 14.17
N ILE A 144 9.75 -16.87 13.03
CA ILE A 144 8.43 -16.50 12.51
C ILE A 144 7.94 -17.61 11.56
N PRO A 145 6.88 -18.35 11.91
CA PRO A 145 6.32 -19.36 11.01
C PRO A 145 5.66 -18.71 9.80
N GLU A 146 5.48 -19.46 8.72
CA GLU A 146 4.77 -18.99 7.53
C GLU A 146 3.35 -18.51 7.88
N GLY A 147 3.00 -17.31 7.46
CA GLY A 147 1.72 -16.67 7.78
C GLY A 147 1.58 -16.17 9.22
N GLY A 148 2.65 -16.28 10.02
CA GLY A 148 2.67 -15.93 11.44
C GLY A 148 3.37 -14.61 11.75
N LYS A 149 3.49 -14.36 13.04
CA LYS A 149 4.17 -13.20 13.64
C LYS A 149 5.28 -13.65 14.55
N LEU A 150 6.24 -12.75 14.83
CA LEU A 150 7.24 -13.00 15.85
C LEU A 150 6.55 -13.27 17.20
N PRO A 151 6.99 -14.27 17.98
CA PRO A 151 6.51 -14.50 19.33
C PRO A 151 6.62 -13.24 20.21
N LYS A 152 5.81 -13.19 21.27
CA LYS A 152 5.85 -12.06 22.21
C LYS A 152 7.24 -11.97 22.88
N PRO A 153 7.66 -10.75 23.32
CA PRO A 153 9.01 -10.55 23.88
C PRO A 153 9.37 -11.50 25.01
N GLU A 154 8.42 -11.86 25.87
CA GLU A 154 8.59 -12.81 26.99
C GLU A 154 8.95 -14.23 26.55
N ASN A 155 8.55 -14.60 25.33
CA ASN A 155 8.81 -15.93 24.74
C ASN A 155 10.03 -15.94 23.81
N LEU A 156 10.83 -14.87 23.81
CA LEU A 156 12.04 -14.77 23.01
C LEU A 156 13.29 -14.89 23.88
N PRO A 157 14.37 -15.52 23.36
CA PRO A 157 15.69 -15.43 23.97
C PRO A 157 16.09 -14.00 24.26
N ILE A 158 16.77 -13.78 25.40
CA ILE A 158 17.09 -12.42 25.89
C ILE A 158 17.86 -11.61 24.85
N GLU A 159 18.81 -12.22 24.15
CA GLU A 159 19.70 -11.58 23.18
C GLU A 159 18.98 -11.06 21.92
N ILE A 160 17.79 -11.59 21.61
CA ILE A 160 16.97 -11.15 20.46
C ILE A 160 15.67 -10.48 20.89
N ARG A 161 15.45 -10.30 22.20
CA ARG A 161 14.24 -9.70 22.74
C ARG A 161 14.12 -8.25 22.29
N ARG A 162 12.90 -7.81 21.93
CA ARG A 162 12.59 -6.44 21.55
C ARG A 162 11.16 -6.10 21.94
N LYS A 163 10.97 -4.89 22.46
CA LYS A 163 9.64 -4.28 22.61
C LYS A 163 9.21 -3.67 21.28
N ASN A 164 7.92 -3.71 20.98
CA ASN A 164 7.29 -3.14 19.78
C ASN A 164 7.80 -3.73 18.46
N PHE A 165 7.14 -4.78 18.03
CA PHE A 165 7.30 -5.34 16.70
C PHE A 165 6.18 -4.78 15.80
N GLY A 166 6.50 -3.85 14.92
CA GLY A 166 5.60 -3.42 13.86
C GLY A 166 5.31 -4.54 12.86
N ASN A 167 4.64 -4.21 11.76
CA ASN A 167 4.31 -5.16 10.69
C ASN A 167 5.53 -5.83 10.01
N THR A 168 6.74 -5.33 10.26
CA THR A 168 8.00 -5.87 9.73
C THR A 168 8.33 -7.28 10.22
N TYR A 169 7.74 -7.71 11.32
CA TYR A 169 7.93 -9.06 11.87
C TYR A 169 6.71 -9.96 11.68
N VAL A 170 6.08 -9.81 10.52
CA VAL A 170 5.02 -10.70 10.02
C VAL A 170 5.56 -11.42 8.80
N ARG A 171 5.58 -12.75 8.81
CA ARG A 171 5.92 -13.54 7.62
C ARG A 171 4.67 -13.73 6.77
N LEU A 172 4.78 -13.45 5.48
CA LEU A 172 3.69 -13.71 4.55
C LEU A 172 3.40 -15.22 4.45
N SER A 173 2.17 -15.54 4.07
CA SER A 173 1.79 -16.90 3.68
C SER A 173 1.72 -16.96 2.16
N ARG A 174 2.29 -18.01 1.58
CA ARG A 174 2.23 -18.26 0.13
C ARG A 174 0.81 -18.29 -0.39
N LYS A 175 -0.08 -18.97 0.31
CA LYS A 175 -1.47 -19.26 -0.12
C LYS A 175 -2.49 -18.19 0.30
N LYS A 176 -2.05 -17.08 0.88
CA LYS A 176 -2.94 -16.00 1.34
C LYS A 176 -2.63 -14.68 0.63
N LEU A 177 -3.56 -13.73 0.77
CA LEU A 177 -3.34 -12.36 0.36
C LEU A 177 -2.36 -11.67 1.30
N SER A 178 -1.51 -10.80 0.76
CA SER A 178 -0.66 -9.91 1.55
C SER A 178 -1.50 -8.91 2.35
N PRO A 179 -1.09 -8.52 3.56
CA PRO A 179 -1.57 -7.30 4.19
C PRO A 179 -1.13 -6.08 3.36
N THR A 180 -1.67 -4.90 3.70
CA THR A 180 -1.22 -3.65 3.08
C THR A 180 0.28 -3.46 3.25
N LEU A 181 1.01 -3.36 2.14
CA LEU A 181 2.42 -2.97 2.14
C LEU A 181 2.53 -1.48 2.42
N VAL A 182 3.34 -1.12 3.42
CA VAL A 182 3.53 0.27 3.85
C VAL A 182 4.90 0.78 3.38
N PRO A 183 5.04 2.11 3.13
CA PRO A 183 6.30 2.68 2.69
C PRO A 183 7.36 2.63 3.78
N GLY A 184 8.62 2.39 3.40
CA GLY A 184 9.78 2.45 4.30
C GLY A 184 10.85 1.43 3.97
N ASN A 185 12.10 1.73 4.29
CA ASN A 185 13.27 0.92 3.91
C ASN A 185 13.20 -0.53 4.43
N ASN A 186 12.69 -0.73 5.64
CA ASN A 186 12.50 -2.03 6.27
C ASN A 186 11.06 -2.20 6.79
N ALA A 187 10.08 -1.70 6.05
CA ALA A 187 8.68 -1.72 6.44
C ALA A 187 7.92 -2.92 5.82
N PHE A 188 8.51 -3.57 4.84
CA PHE A 188 7.90 -4.73 4.20
C PHE A 188 7.92 -5.97 5.10
N PRO A 189 6.91 -6.82 5.01
CA PRO A 189 6.87 -8.07 5.76
C PRO A 189 7.98 -9.04 5.33
N VAL A 190 8.15 -10.08 6.12
CA VAL A 190 9.11 -11.16 5.86
C VAL A 190 8.62 -12.00 4.69
N HIS A 191 9.54 -12.37 3.79
CA HIS A 191 9.27 -13.27 2.67
C HIS A 191 8.69 -14.60 3.18
N PRO A 192 7.76 -15.25 2.45
CA PRO A 192 7.10 -16.47 2.93
C PRO A 192 8.07 -17.57 3.35
N THR A 193 9.13 -17.80 2.59
CA THR A 193 10.08 -18.91 2.78
C THR A 193 11.51 -18.48 3.12
N LEU A 194 11.88 -17.24 2.86
CA LEU A 194 13.23 -16.72 3.09
C LEU A 194 13.31 -15.86 4.37
N ASN A 195 14.47 -15.88 5.06
CA ASN A 195 14.67 -15.11 6.29
C ASN A 195 15.14 -13.68 6.00
N ARG A 196 14.38 -12.98 5.16
CA ARG A 196 14.58 -11.56 4.81
C ARG A 196 13.24 -10.87 4.56
N SER A 197 13.23 -9.55 4.59
CA SER A 197 12.07 -8.78 4.10
C SER A 197 11.92 -8.92 2.58
N LEU A 198 10.76 -8.57 2.05
CA LEU A 198 10.54 -8.51 0.61
C LEU A 198 11.51 -7.52 -0.05
N THR A 199 11.89 -7.81 -1.28
CA THR A 199 12.53 -6.84 -2.17
C THR A 199 11.49 -5.83 -2.70
N PRO A 200 11.91 -4.66 -3.23
CA PRO A 200 10.99 -3.75 -3.90
C PRO A 200 10.22 -4.41 -5.05
N ARG A 201 10.88 -5.29 -5.83
CA ARG A 201 10.22 -6.02 -6.94
C ARG A 201 9.15 -7.00 -6.45
N GLU A 202 9.44 -7.78 -5.42
CA GLU A 202 8.46 -8.69 -4.83
C GLU A 202 7.24 -7.92 -4.33
N ALA A 203 7.46 -6.80 -3.65
CA ALA A 203 6.40 -5.92 -3.18
C ALA A 203 5.60 -5.31 -4.36
N ALA A 204 6.28 -4.88 -5.41
CA ALA A 204 5.65 -4.33 -6.61
C ALA A 204 4.77 -5.36 -7.33
N ARG A 205 5.24 -6.60 -7.47
CA ARG A 205 4.44 -7.69 -8.07
C ARG A 205 3.22 -8.06 -7.23
N ILE A 206 3.32 -8.04 -5.90
CA ILE A 206 2.16 -8.20 -5.01
C ILE A 206 1.12 -7.08 -5.24
N GLN A 207 1.57 -5.90 -5.65
CA GLN A 207 0.69 -4.80 -6.08
C GLN A 207 0.36 -4.83 -7.59
N THR A 208 0.67 -5.93 -8.29
CA THR A 208 0.39 -6.13 -9.71
C THR A 208 1.15 -5.21 -10.68
N PHE A 209 2.22 -4.53 -10.25
CA PHE A 209 3.09 -3.82 -11.16
C PHE A 209 3.81 -4.79 -12.11
N PRO A 210 3.85 -4.51 -13.40
CA PRO A 210 4.59 -5.32 -14.36
C PRO A 210 6.11 -5.13 -14.20
N ASP A 211 6.91 -6.10 -14.63
CA ASP A 211 8.36 -6.10 -14.41
C ASP A 211 9.10 -5.01 -15.17
N ASN A 212 8.55 -4.54 -16.28
CA ASN A 212 9.10 -3.42 -17.05
C ASN A 212 8.83 -2.05 -16.41
N HIS A 213 8.00 -1.98 -15.36
CA HIS A 213 7.88 -0.77 -14.57
C HIS A 213 9.04 -0.69 -13.57
N ILE A 214 9.97 0.22 -13.79
CA ILE A 214 11.17 0.39 -12.99
C ILE A 214 10.96 1.51 -11.96
N PHE A 215 11.10 1.17 -10.69
CA PHE A 215 11.15 2.17 -9.62
C PHE A 215 12.58 2.71 -9.52
N THR A 216 12.74 4.01 -9.64
CA THR A 216 14.05 4.69 -9.63
C THR A 216 14.53 5.00 -8.22
N GLY A 217 15.79 5.45 -8.10
CA GLY A 217 16.39 5.83 -6.83
C GLY A 217 16.99 4.66 -6.04
N SER A 218 17.43 4.95 -4.83
CA SER A 218 17.97 3.97 -3.88
C SER A 218 16.92 2.92 -3.51
N ARG A 219 17.37 1.77 -2.98
CA ARG A 219 16.45 0.73 -2.48
C ARG A 219 15.41 1.29 -1.49
N LYS A 220 15.81 2.23 -0.63
CA LYS A 220 14.91 2.89 0.34
C LYS A 220 13.81 3.65 -0.38
N GLU A 221 14.16 4.44 -1.40
CA GLU A 221 13.22 5.21 -2.20
C GLU A 221 12.28 4.29 -2.98
N GLN A 222 12.80 3.24 -3.59
CA GLN A 222 12.00 2.21 -4.25
C GLN A 222 10.94 1.60 -3.32
N CYS A 223 11.31 1.27 -2.06
CA CYS A 223 10.37 0.77 -1.07
C CYS A 223 9.29 1.81 -0.69
N ILE A 224 9.67 3.09 -0.64
CA ILE A 224 8.73 4.18 -0.36
C ILE A 224 7.76 4.34 -1.53
N LEU A 225 8.26 4.36 -2.75
CA LEU A 225 7.43 4.49 -3.95
C LEU A 225 6.43 3.34 -4.06
N VAL A 226 6.89 2.09 -3.94
CA VAL A 226 6.01 0.91 -3.97
C VAL A 226 4.98 0.95 -2.84
N GLY A 227 5.37 1.29 -1.60
CA GLY A 227 4.45 1.34 -0.47
C GLY A 227 3.37 2.41 -0.60
N ASN A 228 3.68 3.54 -1.25
CA ASN A 228 2.75 4.63 -1.50
C ASN A 228 1.86 4.40 -2.74
N ALA A 229 2.28 3.55 -3.64
CA ALA A 229 1.57 3.36 -4.91
C ALA A 229 0.15 2.81 -4.72
N VAL A 230 -0.72 3.15 -5.66
CA VAL A 230 -2.00 2.47 -5.89
C VAL A 230 -1.72 1.30 -6.85
N PRO A 231 -2.22 0.09 -6.58
CA PRO A 231 -2.09 -1.03 -7.51
C PRO A 231 -2.66 -0.68 -8.88
N PRO A 232 -1.96 -1.00 -9.98
CA PRO A 232 -2.39 -0.61 -11.33
C PRO A 232 -3.54 -1.44 -11.90
N LEU A 233 -3.88 -2.60 -11.28
CA LEU A 233 -4.99 -3.46 -11.69
C LEU A 233 -6.30 -3.01 -11.05
#